data_54c5f7a455969e83715d40fbe694b6c2
#
_entry.id   54c5f7a455969e83715d40fbe694b6c2
#
_cell.length_a   1.000
_cell.length_b   1.000
_cell.length_c   1.000
_cell.angle_alpha   90.00
_cell.angle_beta   90.00
_cell.angle_gamma   90.00
#
_symmetry.space_group_name_H-M   'P 1'
#
loop_
_entity.id
_entity.type
_entity.pdbx_description
1 polymer ?
#
loop_
_entity_poly.entity_id
_entity_poly.type
_entity_poly.pdbx_seq_one_letter_code
_entity_poly.pdbx_strand_id
1 'polypeptide(L)'
;SMNEFQDKILDQKTIVLDVRTEEEFYGPLGHIEGAILIPINELENRLVELDEYRDDTIYVVCRSGNRSGFGKDILNNNNFDAINVDGGMLQWKANNER
;
A
#
# COMPACT_ATOMS: atom_id res chain seq x y z
N SER A 1 -10.02 -1.74 -8.69
CA SER A 1 -11.00 -1.03 -7.85
C SER A 1 -10.81 -1.38 -6.38
N MET A 2 -11.40 -0.57 -5.51
CA MET A 2 -11.35 -0.84 -4.07
C MET A 2 -12.00 -2.17 -3.71
N ASN A 3 -13.08 -2.54 -4.36
CA ASN A 3 -13.73 -3.82 -4.10
C ASN A 3 -12.84 -5.01 -4.43
N GLU A 4 -12.13 -4.94 -5.56
CA GLU A 4 -11.17 -5.97 -5.93
C GLU A 4 -10.03 -6.06 -4.92
N PHE A 5 -9.52 -4.91 -4.46
CA PHE A 5 -8.47 -4.87 -3.46
C PHE A 5 -8.95 -5.48 -2.13
N GLN A 6 -10.16 -5.15 -1.70
CA GLN A 6 -10.70 -5.70 -0.46
C GLN A 6 -10.88 -7.21 -0.51
N ASP A 7 -11.23 -7.74 -1.68
CA ASP A 7 -11.28 -9.19 -1.87
C ASP A 7 -9.88 -9.80 -1.78
N LYS A 8 -8.88 -9.13 -2.35
CA LYS A 8 -7.51 -9.61 -2.32
C LYS A 8 -6.91 -9.66 -0.93
N ILE A 9 -7.19 -8.66 -0.08
CA ILE A 9 -6.61 -8.63 1.27
C ILE A 9 -7.21 -9.67 2.22
N LEU A 10 -8.27 -10.35 1.83
CA LEU A 10 -8.75 -11.51 2.56
C LEU A 10 -7.75 -12.67 2.48
N ASP A 11 -6.93 -12.70 1.44
CA ASP A 11 -5.81 -13.62 1.34
C ASP A 11 -4.62 -13.02 2.11
N GLN A 12 -4.19 -13.70 3.16
CA GLN A 12 -3.09 -13.25 4.02
C GLN A 12 -1.74 -13.18 3.29
N LYS A 13 -1.65 -13.73 2.08
CA LYS A 13 -0.44 -13.68 1.26
C LYS A 13 -0.36 -12.41 0.42
N THR A 14 -1.41 -11.62 0.37
CA THR A 14 -1.42 -10.35 -0.36
C THR A 14 -0.46 -9.37 0.31
N ILE A 15 0.43 -8.78 -0.49
CA ILE A 15 1.42 -7.84 0.01
C ILE A 15 0.85 -6.43 -0.11
N VAL A 16 0.73 -5.75 1.02
CA VAL A 16 0.25 -4.37 1.09
C VAL A 16 1.38 -3.48 1.61
N LEU A 17 1.70 -2.45 0.85
CA LEU A 17 2.69 -1.44 1.25
C LEU A 17 1.98 -0.12 1.50
N ASP A 18 2.05 0.36 2.75
CA ASP A 18 1.49 1.64 3.15
C ASP A 18 2.60 2.68 3.11
N VAL A 19 2.45 3.71 2.27
CA VAL A 19 3.48 4.74 2.08
C VAL A 19 3.16 6.05 2.80
N ARG A 20 2.23 5.99 3.75
CA ARG A 20 1.90 7.14 4.60
C ARG A 20 2.97 7.32 5.68
N THR A 21 2.81 8.34 6.50
CA THR A 21 3.65 8.53 7.68
C THR A 21 3.25 7.55 8.78
N GLU A 22 4.16 7.33 9.72
CA GLU A 22 3.86 6.52 10.91
C GLU A 22 2.67 7.10 11.70
N GLU A 23 2.59 8.43 11.80
CA GLU A 23 1.50 9.11 12.47
C GLU A 23 0.15 8.79 11.84
N GLU A 24 0.08 8.79 10.50
CA GLU A 24 -1.13 8.42 9.78
C GLU A 24 -1.47 6.95 9.96
N PHE A 25 -0.46 6.08 9.94
CA PHE A 25 -0.62 4.62 10.04
C PHE A 25 -1.32 4.24 11.35
N TYR A 26 -0.95 4.93 12.44
CA TYR A 26 -1.54 4.72 13.76
C TYR A 26 -2.62 5.74 14.11
N GLY A 27 -3.06 6.51 13.13
CA GLY A 27 -4.06 7.57 13.32
C GLY A 27 -5.51 7.10 13.12
N PRO A 28 -6.44 8.07 12.99
CA PRO A 28 -7.88 7.78 12.95
C PRO A 28 -8.36 6.86 11.85
N LEU A 29 -7.69 6.87 10.68
CA LEU A 29 -8.05 5.97 9.58
C LEU A 29 -7.59 4.53 9.82
N GLY A 30 -6.71 4.32 10.80
CA GLY A 30 -6.12 3.01 11.03
C GLY A 30 -5.23 2.56 9.89
N HIS A 31 -4.95 1.27 9.82
CA HIS A 31 -4.17 0.68 8.74
C HIS A 31 -4.65 -0.75 8.48
N ILE A 32 -4.27 -1.26 7.33
CA ILE A 32 -4.60 -2.63 6.93
C ILE A 32 -3.70 -3.59 7.72
N GLU A 33 -4.30 -4.60 8.35
CA GLU A 33 -3.55 -5.59 9.11
C GLU A 33 -2.52 -6.29 8.23
N GLY A 34 -1.29 -6.36 8.71
CA GLY A 34 -0.19 -6.97 7.97
C GLY A 34 0.49 -6.05 6.96
N ALA A 35 0.01 -4.82 6.79
CA ALA A 35 0.64 -3.87 5.88
C ALA A 35 2.06 -3.52 6.33
N ILE A 36 2.96 -3.40 5.36
CA ILE A 36 4.32 -2.93 5.57
C ILE A 36 4.30 -1.41 5.48
N LEU A 37 4.85 -0.73 6.47
CA LEU A 37 4.94 0.73 6.47
C LEU A 37 6.32 1.18 6.00
N ILE A 38 6.37 1.87 4.87
CA ILE A 38 7.55 2.59 4.42
C ILE A 38 7.07 3.93 3.85
N PRO A 39 7.28 5.04 4.56
CA PRO A 39 6.85 6.35 4.06
C PRO A 39 7.42 6.67 2.68
N ILE A 40 6.64 7.37 1.85
CA ILE A 40 6.99 7.61 0.45
C ILE A 40 8.37 8.26 0.28
N ASN A 41 8.73 9.19 1.16
CA ASN A 41 10.01 9.89 1.09
C ASN A 41 11.21 9.02 1.47
N GLU A 42 10.98 7.82 2.02
CA GLU A 42 12.03 6.87 2.39
C GLU A 42 12.08 5.67 1.45
N LEU A 43 11.09 5.53 0.56
CA LEU A 43 10.90 4.31 -0.21
C LEU A 43 12.10 3.95 -1.08
N GLU A 44 12.64 4.91 -1.83
CA GLU A 44 13.77 4.65 -2.73
C GLU A 44 14.99 4.13 -1.98
N ASN A 45 15.21 4.59 -0.75
CA ASN A 45 16.36 4.19 0.05
C ASN A 45 16.12 2.88 0.82
N ARG A 46 14.91 2.35 0.77
CA ARG A 46 14.52 1.18 1.55
C ARG A 46 13.97 0.04 0.70
N LEU A 47 14.19 0.08 -0.61
CA LEU A 47 13.68 -0.95 -1.53
C LEU A 47 14.17 -2.35 -1.18
N VAL A 48 15.36 -2.47 -0.59
CA VAL A 48 15.93 -3.75 -0.19
C VAL A 48 15.02 -4.50 0.81
N GLU A 49 14.26 -3.77 1.60
CA GLU A 49 13.33 -4.38 2.56
C GLU A 49 12.18 -5.11 1.88
N LEU A 50 11.99 -4.89 0.58
CA LEU A 50 10.93 -5.52 -0.20
C LEU A 50 11.45 -6.62 -1.14
N ASP A 51 12.75 -6.94 -1.07
CA ASP A 51 13.37 -7.89 -2.01
C ASP A 51 12.68 -9.26 -2.04
N GLU A 52 12.20 -9.74 -0.92
CA GLU A 52 11.52 -11.04 -0.85
C GLU A 52 10.18 -11.05 -1.60
N TYR A 53 9.65 -9.87 -1.97
CA TYR A 53 8.36 -9.75 -2.66
C TYR A 53 8.48 -9.42 -4.15
N ARG A 54 9.67 -9.56 -4.74
CA ARG A 54 9.87 -9.21 -6.16
C ARG A 54 9.04 -10.03 -7.13
N ASP A 55 8.69 -11.24 -6.75
CA ASP A 55 7.87 -12.12 -7.60
C ASP A 55 6.38 -12.00 -7.26
N ASP A 56 6.01 -11.15 -6.31
CA ASP A 56 4.64 -10.95 -5.88
C ASP A 56 4.12 -9.60 -6.34
N THR A 57 2.80 -9.47 -6.46
CA THR A 57 2.18 -8.17 -6.68
C THR A 57 2.11 -7.41 -5.36
N ILE A 58 2.61 -6.17 -5.36
CA ILE A 58 2.57 -5.29 -4.19
C ILE A 58 1.48 -4.24 -4.38
N TYR A 59 0.51 -4.22 -3.47
CA TYR A 59 -0.55 -3.22 -3.48
C TYR A 59 -0.12 -2.03 -2.63
N VAL A 60 0.01 -0.86 -3.27
CA VAL A 60 0.52 0.36 -2.62
C VAL A 60 -0.65 1.24 -2.22
N VAL A 61 -0.73 1.60 -0.95
CA VAL A 61 -1.83 2.39 -0.39
C VAL A 61 -1.30 3.64 0.31
N CYS A 62 -2.05 4.73 0.18
CA CYS A 62 -1.86 5.94 0.98
C CYS A 62 -3.22 6.45 1.43
N ARG A 63 -3.33 7.74 1.79
CA ARG A 63 -4.60 8.28 2.26
C ARG A 63 -5.66 8.32 1.15
N SER A 64 -5.32 8.85 -0.02
CA SER A 64 -6.28 9.09 -1.11
C SER A 64 -5.85 8.57 -2.48
N GLY A 65 -4.62 8.08 -2.62
CA GLY A 65 -4.10 7.50 -3.86
C GLY A 65 -2.97 8.26 -4.54
N ASN A 66 -2.65 9.50 -4.12
CA ASN A 66 -1.62 10.31 -4.79
C ASN A 66 -0.20 9.82 -4.47
N ARG A 67 0.17 9.75 -3.20
CA ARG A 67 1.50 9.28 -2.77
C ARG A 67 1.75 7.84 -3.19
N SER A 68 0.72 7.01 -3.11
CA SER A 68 0.83 5.61 -3.51
C SER A 68 1.02 5.45 -5.01
N GLY A 69 0.49 6.38 -5.82
CA GLY A 69 0.78 6.41 -7.25
C GLY A 69 2.26 6.62 -7.52
N PHE A 70 2.91 7.54 -6.82
CA PHE A 70 4.36 7.72 -6.91
C PHE A 70 5.10 6.48 -6.41
N GLY A 71 4.65 5.90 -5.31
CA GLY A 71 5.23 4.67 -4.78
C GLY A 71 5.18 3.52 -5.76
N LYS A 72 4.04 3.35 -6.41
CA LYS A 72 3.86 2.35 -7.48
C LYS A 72 4.88 2.55 -8.59
N ASP A 73 5.06 3.80 -9.03
CA ASP A 73 6.01 4.12 -10.10
C ASP A 73 7.45 3.81 -9.69
N ILE A 74 7.83 4.18 -8.46
CA ILE A 74 9.16 3.86 -7.92
C ILE A 74 9.39 2.34 -7.95
N LEU A 75 8.43 1.57 -7.48
CA LEU A 75 8.54 0.12 -7.44
C LEU A 75 8.65 -0.47 -8.85
N ASN A 76 7.76 -0.08 -9.74
CA ASN A 76 7.76 -0.62 -11.10
C ASN A 76 9.03 -0.25 -11.87
N ASN A 77 9.62 0.92 -11.60
CA ASN A 77 10.90 1.32 -12.19
C ASN A 77 12.09 0.56 -11.60
N ASN A 78 11.89 -0.16 -10.51
CA ASN A 78 12.93 -0.94 -9.83
C ASN A 78 12.65 -2.45 -9.86
N ASN A 79 11.95 -2.90 -10.90
CA ASN A 79 11.69 -4.31 -11.18
C ASN A 79 10.80 -5.03 -10.16
N PHE A 80 9.90 -4.28 -9.52
CA PHE A 80 8.79 -4.83 -8.76
C PHE A 80 7.52 -4.82 -9.61
N ASP A 81 6.52 -5.53 -9.20
CA ASP A 81 5.17 -5.49 -9.77
C ASP A 81 4.25 -4.82 -8.75
N ALA A 82 3.91 -3.57 -8.98
CA ALA A 82 3.13 -2.79 -8.02
C ALA A 82 1.87 -2.21 -8.65
N ILE A 83 0.81 -2.18 -7.86
CA ILE A 83 -0.50 -1.63 -8.22
C ILE A 83 -0.88 -0.56 -7.20
N ASN A 84 -1.35 0.59 -7.68
CA ASN A 84 -1.87 1.64 -6.82
C ASN A 84 -3.29 1.29 -6.37
N VAL A 85 -3.54 1.41 -5.07
CA VAL A 85 -4.90 1.26 -4.53
C VAL A 85 -5.61 2.61 -4.64
N ASP A 86 -6.38 2.78 -5.71
CA ASP A 86 -7.13 4.03 -5.95
C ASP A 86 -8.14 4.27 -4.83
N GLY A 87 -8.26 5.52 -4.39
CA GLY A 87 -9.14 5.88 -3.29
C GLY A 87 -8.49 5.74 -1.91
N GLY A 88 -7.45 4.93 -1.78
CA GLY A 88 -6.63 4.81 -0.57
C GLY A 88 -7.41 4.43 0.69
N MET A 89 -6.84 4.79 1.83
CA MET A 89 -7.42 4.47 3.14
C MET A 89 -8.76 5.16 3.39
N LEU A 90 -9.01 6.30 2.77
CA LEU A 90 -10.31 6.96 2.87
C LEU A 90 -11.42 6.05 2.34
N GLN A 91 -11.24 5.52 1.14
CA GLN A 91 -12.23 4.64 0.52
C GLN A 91 -12.30 3.29 1.23
N TRP A 92 -11.15 2.75 1.65
CA TRP A 92 -11.08 1.50 2.39
C TRP A 92 -11.91 1.57 3.68
N LYS A 93 -11.72 2.66 4.44
CA LYS A 93 -12.46 2.86 5.69
C LYS A 93 -13.95 3.05 5.42
N ALA A 94 -14.31 3.84 4.42
CA ALA A 94 -15.73 4.06 4.07
C ALA A 94 -16.41 2.74 3.70
N ASN A 95 -15.73 1.87 2.96
CA ASN A 95 -16.28 0.57 2.59
C ASN A 95 -16.44 -0.37 3.80
N ASN A 96 -15.57 -0.25 4.79
CA ASN A 96 -15.60 -1.10 5.98
C ASN A 96 -16.54 -0.60 7.08
N GLU A 97 -17.10 0.59 6.94
CA GLU A 97 -18.07 1.15 7.91
C GLU A 97 -19.52 0.85 7.56
N ARG A 98 -19.77 0.07 6.56
CA ARG A 98 -21.12 -0.31 6.14
C ARG A 98 -21.71 -1.42 7.00
#